data_550bace720c9d7b4ca27c9ce6ff8396e
#
_entry.id   550bace720c9d7b4ca27c9ce6ff8396e
#
_cell.length_a   1.000
_cell.length_b   1.000
_cell.length_c   1.000
_cell.angle_alpha   90.00
_cell.angle_beta   90.00
_cell.angle_gamma   90.00
#
_symmetry.space_group_name_H-M   'P 1'
#
loop_
_entity.id
_entity.type
_entity.pdbx_description
1 polymer ?
#
loop_
_entity_poly.entity_id
_entity_poly.type
_entity_poly.pdbx_seq_one_letter_code
_entity_poly.pdbx_strand_id
1 'polypeptide(L)'
;TTGPDGKLYQLPDQQFANLYWFRYDWFNDEKNMADFKAEYGYDLGVPVNWSAYEDIAEFFTGRDLTHLGVEGEVFGNMDYGKKDPSLGWRYTDAWLSMAGAGDVGEPNGLPVDEWGIRVNENSQPVGSCVARGGATNGPAAVYAVTKAIEWLEKYSPPAAAGMTFSEAGPIPAQGNVAQQMF
;
A
#
# COMPACT_ATOMS: atom_id res chain seq x y z
N THR A 1 21.11 -11.38 -8.51
CA THR A 1 19.96 -11.64 -9.41
C THR A 1 20.44 -12.37 -10.65
N THR A 2 19.78 -13.45 -10.99
CA THR A 2 20.11 -14.29 -12.13
C THR A 2 19.21 -13.91 -13.31
N GLY A 3 19.79 -13.70 -14.48
CA GLY A 3 19.04 -13.41 -15.68
C GLY A 3 18.38 -14.65 -16.30
N PRO A 4 17.51 -14.49 -17.31
CA PRO A 4 16.82 -15.60 -17.98
C PRO A 4 17.77 -16.62 -18.64
N ASP A 5 19.00 -16.20 -18.93
CA ASP A 5 20.08 -17.04 -19.47
C ASP A 5 20.88 -17.80 -18.39
N GLY A 6 20.43 -17.73 -17.13
CA GLY A 6 21.06 -18.37 -15.99
C GLY A 6 22.33 -17.69 -15.45
N LYS A 7 22.74 -16.56 -16.03
CA LYS A 7 23.92 -15.84 -15.59
C LYS A 7 23.60 -14.87 -14.44
N LEU A 8 24.55 -14.71 -13.54
CA LEU A 8 24.46 -13.74 -12.46
C LEU A 8 24.83 -12.34 -13.00
N TYR A 9 23.87 -11.42 -12.98
CA TYR A 9 24.04 -10.04 -13.43
C TYR A 9 24.20 -9.05 -12.31
N GLN A 10 23.66 -9.40 -11.13
CA GLN A 10 23.57 -8.49 -10.01
C GLN A 10 23.64 -9.25 -8.67
N LEU A 11 24.33 -8.72 -7.72
CA LEU A 11 24.25 -9.19 -6.33
C LEU A 11 23.22 -8.36 -5.59
N PRO A 12 22.39 -8.98 -4.72
CA PRO A 12 21.51 -8.22 -3.85
C PRO A 12 22.36 -7.43 -2.85
N ASP A 13 22.06 -6.15 -2.73
CA ASP A 13 22.72 -5.23 -1.80
C ASP A 13 21.87 -5.03 -0.53
N GLN A 14 20.56 -4.83 -0.72
CA GLN A 14 19.62 -4.64 0.37
C GLN A 14 18.34 -5.44 0.13
N GLN A 15 17.66 -5.75 1.23
CA GLN A 15 16.27 -6.20 1.21
C GLN A 15 15.38 -5.02 1.62
N PHE A 16 14.32 -4.81 0.85
CA PHE A 16 13.27 -3.86 1.18
C PHE A 16 12.02 -4.62 1.55
N ALA A 17 11.36 -4.15 2.59
CA ALA A 17 10.06 -4.67 3.00
C ALA A 17 9.12 -3.50 3.23
N ASN A 18 7.89 -3.62 2.78
CA ASN A 18 6.84 -2.70 3.21
C ASN A 18 6.57 -2.95 4.69
N LEU A 19 6.62 -1.89 5.49
CA LEU A 19 6.35 -1.94 6.91
C LEU A 19 5.08 -1.16 7.20
N TYR A 20 4.34 -1.64 8.19
CA TYR A 20 3.22 -0.90 8.72
C TYR A 20 3.69 0.03 9.83
N TRP A 21 3.47 1.32 9.65
CA TRP A 21 3.77 2.39 10.58
C TRP A 21 2.48 2.97 11.14
N PHE A 22 2.43 3.25 12.44
CA PHE A 22 1.26 3.83 13.07
C PHE A 22 1.63 4.68 14.30
N ARG A 23 0.74 5.55 14.68
CA ARG A 23 0.88 6.36 15.90
C ARG A 23 0.53 5.53 17.11
N TYR A 24 1.57 4.98 17.73
CA TYR A 24 1.42 4.15 18.92
C TYR A 24 0.65 4.86 20.06
N ASP A 25 0.94 6.14 20.28
CA ASP A 25 0.28 6.98 21.28
C ASP A 25 -1.22 7.15 21.00
N TRP A 26 -1.63 7.34 19.74
CA TRP A 26 -3.05 7.46 19.38
C TRP A 26 -3.81 6.14 19.52
N PHE A 27 -3.15 5.02 19.17
CA PHE A 27 -3.75 3.69 19.24
C PHE A 27 -3.89 3.17 20.67
N ASN A 28 -3.10 3.69 21.62
CA ASN A 28 -3.14 3.30 23.01
C ASN A 28 -3.79 4.37 23.92
N ASP A 29 -4.38 5.41 23.34
CA ASP A 29 -5.18 6.37 24.07
C ASP A 29 -6.51 5.76 24.48
N GLU A 30 -6.86 5.84 25.77
CA GLU A 30 -8.05 5.20 26.33
C GLU A 30 -9.35 5.68 25.66
N LYS A 31 -9.41 6.98 25.32
CA LYS A 31 -10.59 7.56 24.66
C LYS A 31 -10.70 7.04 23.23
N ASN A 32 -9.61 7.02 22.47
CA ASN A 32 -9.62 6.50 21.11
C ASN A 32 -9.98 5.01 21.07
N MET A 33 -9.44 4.21 21.98
CA MET A 33 -9.76 2.78 22.09
C MET A 33 -11.26 2.56 22.40
N ALA A 34 -11.82 3.32 23.33
CA ALA A 34 -13.22 3.19 23.70
C ALA A 34 -14.15 3.63 22.56
N ASP A 35 -13.86 4.76 21.93
CA ASP A 35 -14.66 5.31 20.83
C ASP A 35 -14.61 4.39 19.61
N PHE A 36 -13.42 3.90 19.22
CA PHE A 36 -13.26 2.97 18.12
C PHE A 36 -14.05 1.67 18.32
N LYS A 37 -13.93 1.12 19.52
CA LYS A 37 -14.68 -0.10 19.87
C LYS A 37 -16.19 0.11 19.82
N ALA A 38 -16.66 1.27 20.25
CA ALA A 38 -18.09 1.62 20.22
C ALA A 38 -18.59 1.77 18.76
N GLU A 39 -17.76 2.28 17.86
CA GLU A 39 -18.11 2.55 16.47
C GLU A 39 -18.02 1.28 15.58
N TYR A 40 -16.91 0.55 15.70
CA TYR A 40 -16.62 -0.59 14.81
C TYR A 40 -16.86 -1.97 15.44
N GLY A 41 -17.05 -2.04 16.76
CA GLY A 41 -17.41 -3.28 17.47
C GLY A 41 -16.22 -4.20 17.80
N TYR A 42 -14.99 -3.79 17.54
CA TYR A 42 -13.76 -4.52 17.89
C TYR A 42 -12.69 -3.57 18.43
N ASP A 43 -11.62 -4.11 19.00
CA ASP A 43 -10.58 -3.33 19.63
C ASP A 43 -9.66 -2.64 18.61
N LEU A 44 -9.32 -1.36 18.85
CA LEU A 44 -8.31 -0.64 18.08
C LEU A 44 -6.94 -1.30 18.27
N GLY A 45 -6.25 -1.56 17.16
CA GLY A 45 -4.94 -2.19 17.17
C GLY A 45 -4.34 -2.28 15.77
N VAL A 46 -3.24 -3.00 15.61
CA VAL A 46 -2.64 -3.25 14.30
C VAL A 46 -3.65 -3.99 13.43
N PRO A 47 -3.97 -3.47 12.22
CA PRO A 47 -5.00 -4.06 11.37
C PRO A 47 -4.65 -5.47 10.92
N VAL A 48 -5.60 -6.38 11.05
CA VAL A 48 -5.43 -7.79 10.66
C VAL A 48 -5.76 -8.04 9.19
N ASN A 49 -6.42 -7.09 8.54
CA ASN A 49 -6.82 -7.11 7.14
C ASN A 49 -7.06 -5.69 6.62
N TRP A 50 -7.37 -5.56 5.33
CA TRP A 50 -7.58 -4.27 4.70
C TRP A 50 -8.87 -3.56 5.12
N SER A 51 -9.90 -4.28 5.54
CA SER A 51 -11.10 -3.65 6.10
C SER A 51 -10.77 -2.96 7.42
N ALA A 52 -10.04 -3.63 8.31
CA ALA A 52 -9.57 -3.00 9.55
C ALA A 52 -8.63 -1.81 9.30
N TYR A 53 -7.81 -1.88 8.24
CA TYR A 53 -6.97 -0.74 7.83
C TYR A 53 -7.83 0.46 7.39
N GLU A 54 -8.89 0.22 6.61
CA GLU A 54 -9.86 1.24 6.18
C GLU A 54 -10.61 1.85 7.36
N ASP A 55 -11.14 1.02 8.27
CA ASP A 55 -11.85 1.46 9.48
C ASP A 55 -10.97 2.40 10.34
N ILE A 56 -9.69 2.05 10.50
CA ILE A 56 -8.73 2.90 11.24
C ILE A 56 -8.47 4.21 10.49
N ALA A 57 -8.32 4.17 9.18
CA ALA A 57 -8.12 5.37 8.37
C ALA A 57 -9.33 6.32 8.46
N GLU A 58 -10.54 5.77 8.36
CA GLU A 58 -11.78 6.52 8.51
C GLU A 58 -11.91 7.13 9.91
N PHE A 59 -11.69 6.32 10.94
CA PHE A 59 -11.79 6.73 12.33
C PHE A 59 -10.92 7.93 12.70
N PHE A 60 -9.68 7.96 12.22
CA PHE A 60 -8.77 9.04 12.56
C PHE A 60 -8.89 10.26 11.65
N THR A 61 -9.43 10.13 10.44
CA THR A 61 -9.54 11.27 9.52
C THR A 61 -10.45 12.36 10.07
N GLY A 62 -9.90 13.57 10.23
CA GLY A 62 -10.61 14.71 10.79
C GLY A 62 -10.92 14.63 12.30
N ARG A 63 -10.36 13.64 13.01
CA ARG A 63 -10.60 13.46 14.44
C ARG A 63 -9.92 14.56 15.25
N ASP A 64 -10.63 15.07 16.25
CA ASP A 64 -10.05 15.98 17.26
C ASP A 64 -9.14 15.21 18.22
N LEU A 65 -7.84 15.46 18.12
CA LEU A 65 -6.80 14.88 18.95
C LEU A 65 -6.04 15.95 19.76
N THR A 66 -6.65 17.11 20.00
CA THR A 66 -6.04 18.21 20.77
C THR A 66 -5.68 17.79 22.20
N HIS A 67 -6.41 16.84 22.79
CA HIS A 67 -6.08 16.26 24.09
C HIS A 67 -4.76 15.48 24.12
N LEU A 68 -4.27 15.07 22.94
CA LEU A 68 -2.95 14.44 22.74
C LEU A 68 -1.89 15.43 22.21
N GLY A 69 -2.23 16.73 22.18
CA GLY A 69 -1.32 17.77 21.70
C GLY A 69 -1.18 17.83 20.18
N VAL A 70 -2.09 17.22 19.42
CA VAL A 70 -2.10 17.30 17.97
C VAL A 70 -2.85 18.55 17.55
N GLU A 71 -2.17 19.39 16.78
CA GLU A 71 -2.75 20.62 16.22
C GLU A 71 -3.00 20.45 14.71
N GLY A 72 -4.09 21.06 14.22
CA GLY A 72 -4.45 21.06 12.80
C GLY A 72 -5.23 19.82 12.37
N GLU A 73 -5.27 19.63 11.06
CA GLU A 73 -6.04 18.55 10.44
C GLU A 73 -5.33 17.20 10.61
N VAL A 74 -6.09 16.18 10.98
CA VAL A 74 -5.63 14.81 11.19
C VAL A 74 -6.03 13.94 10.00
N PHE A 75 -5.11 13.15 9.51
CA PHE A 75 -5.31 12.21 8.41
C PHE A 75 -5.17 10.78 8.89
N GLY A 76 -6.10 9.94 8.46
CA GLY A 76 -6.10 8.54 8.86
C GLY A 76 -5.03 7.69 8.17
N ASN A 77 -4.57 8.13 7.00
CA ASN A 77 -3.63 7.40 6.17
C ASN A 77 -2.63 8.35 5.48
N MET A 78 -1.49 7.81 5.08
CA MET A 78 -0.59 8.44 4.12
C MET A 78 -0.24 7.46 3.02
N ASP A 79 -0.39 7.91 1.79
CA ASP A 79 0.06 7.19 0.59
C ASP A 79 0.54 8.22 -0.45
N TYR A 80 0.83 7.81 -1.67
CA TYR A 80 1.27 8.70 -2.74
C TYR A 80 0.67 8.27 -4.08
N GLY A 81 0.37 9.26 -4.94
CA GLY A 81 -0.38 9.03 -6.17
C GLY A 81 0.21 9.66 -7.43
N LYS A 82 1.37 10.32 -7.33
CA LYS A 82 1.99 11.00 -8.49
C LYS A 82 2.32 9.99 -9.59
N LYS A 83 2.01 10.33 -10.82
CA LYS A 83 2.42 9.56 -12.00
C LYS A 83 3.95 9.61 -12.17
N ASP A 84 4.62 8.68 -11.53
CA ASP A 84 6.06 8.56 -11.39
C ASP A 84 6.42 7.06 -11.31
N PRO A 85 7.64 6.63 -11.63
CA PRO A 85 8.04 5.22 -11.51
C PRO A 85 7.77 4.58 -10.15
N SER A 86 7.84 5.34 -9.05
CA SER A 86 7.57 4.84 -7.70
C SER A 86 6.13 4.37 -7.51
N LEU A 87 5.17 4.94 -8.24
CA LEU A 87 3.78 4.49 -8.19
C LEU A 87 3.61 3.04 -8.69
N GLY A 88 4.42 2.63 -9.67
CA GLY A 88 4.42 1.26 -10.16
C GLY A 88 4.78 0.26 -9.07
N TRP A 89 5.76 0.56 -8.24
CA TRP A 89 6.12 -0.28 -7.09
C TRP A 89 4.96 -0.41 -6.12
N ARG A 90 4.36 0.72 -5.77
CA ARG A 90 3.26 0.76 -4.81
C ARG A 90 2.09 -0.12 -5.23
N TYR A 91 1.67 -0.04 -6.50
CA TYR A 91 0.56 -0.83 -7.00
C TYR A 91 0.89 -2.30 -7.18
N THR A 92 2.08 -2.64 -7.65
CA THR A 92 2.46 -4.05 -7.87
C THR A 92 2.75 -4.78 -6.56
N ASP A 93 3.47 -4.16 -5.64
CA ASP A 93 3.86 -4.82 -4.39
C ASP A 93 2.67 -4.91 -3.41
N ALA A 94 2.03 -3.78 -3.13
CA ALA A 94 1.02 -3.73 -2.09
C ALA A 94 -0.36 -4.14 -2.62
N TRP A 95 -0.86 -3.47 -3.65
CA TRP A 95 -2.26 -3.56 -4.02
C TRP A 95 -2.58 -4.71 -4.95
N LEU A 96 -1.83 -4.87 -6.04
CA LEU A 96 -2.13 -5.90 -7.03
C LEU A 96 -1.78 -7.30 -6.53
N SER A 97 -0.69 -7.46 -5.80
CA SER A 97 -0.32 -8.76 -5.23
C SER A 97 -1.32 -9.22 -4.16
N MET A 98 -1.84 -8.31 -3.34
CA MET A 98 -2.88 -8.62 -2.36
C MET A 98 -4.24 -8.94 -2.98
N ALA A 99 -4.53 -8.39 -4.14
CA ALA A 99 -5.73 -8.75 -4.90
C ALA A 99 -5.59 -10.11 -5.62
N GLY A 100 -4.44 -10.78 -5.51
CA GLY A 100 -4.17 -12.00 -6.24
C GLY A 100 -3.92 -11.79 -7.72
N ALA A 101 -3.61 -10.55 -8.13
CA ALA A 101 -3.30 -10.24 -9.52
C ALA A 101 -1.92 -10.77 -9.90
N GLY A 102 -1.82 -11.39 -11.07
CA GLY A 102 -0.57 -11.96 -11.57
C GLY A 102 -0.77 -12.68 -12.89
N ASP A 103 0.18 -13.54 -13.22
CA ASP A 103 0.09 -14.40 -14.40
C ASP A 103 -0.76 -15.66 -14.13
N VAL A 104 -1.35 -16.19 -15.20
CA VAL A 104 -2.10 -17.43 -15.13
C VAL A 104 -1.20 -18.58 -14.69
N GLY A 105 -1.70 -19.38 -13.77
CA GLY A 105 -1.02 -20.58 -13.27
C GLY A 105 -0.23 -20.36 -11.98
N GLU A 106 -0.05 -19.11 -11.57
CA GLU A 106 0.62 -18.81 -10.31
C GLU A 106 -0.42 -18.57 -9.19
N PRO A 107 -0.36 -19.33 -8.10
CA PRO A 107 -1.28 -19.15 -6.98
C PRO A 107 -1.02 -17.80 -6.29
N ASN A 108 -2.07 -17.18 -5.77
CA ASN A 108 -2.02 -15.91 -5.05
C ASN A 108 -1.45 -14.73 -5.85
N GLY A 109 -1.57 -14.79 -7.17
CA GLY A 109 -1.15 -13.70 -8.05
C GLY A 109 0.36 -13.55 -8.20
N LEU A 110 1.14 -14.51 -7.79
CA LEU A 110 2.58 -14.51 -8.03
C LEU A 110 2.87 -14.61 -9.53
N PRO A 111 3.84 -13.87 -10.06
CA PRO A 111 4.23 -13.96 -11.46
C PRO A 111 4.85 -15.34 -11.76
N VAL A 112 4.70 -15.80 -13.00
CA VAL A 112 5.32 -17.07 -13.47
C VAL A 112 6.83 -16.99 -13.47
N ASP A 113 7.37 -15.82 -13.67
CA ASP A 113 8.78 -15.51 -13.50
C ASP A 113 8.97 -14.50 -12.35
N GLU A 114 10.18 -14.45 -11.82
CA GLU A 114 10.56 -13.63 -10.65
C GLU A 114 10.25 -12.13 -10.81
N TRP A 115 10.06 -11.67 -12.04
CA TRP A 115 9.89 -10.26 -12.38
C TRP A 115 8.51 -9.91 -12.94
N GLY A 116 7.62 -10.90 -13.09
CA GLY A 116 6.36 -10.70 -13.78
C GLY A 116 6.52 -10.44 -15.27
N ILE A 117 7.71 -10.68 -15.82
CA ILE A 117 8.05 -10.49 -17.22
C ILE A 117 8.48 -11.83 -17.80
N ARG A 118 7.76 -12.28 -18.84
CA ARG A 118 8.19 -13.45 -19.62
C ARG A 118 9.10 -13.01 -20.76
N VAL A 119 10.13 -13.78 -20.96
CA VAL A 119 11.08 -13.59 -22.07
C VAL A 119 11.15 -14.84 -22.92
N ASN A 120 11.44 -14.67 -24.20
CA ASN A 120 11.73 -15.77 -25.10
C ASN A 120 13.20 -16.26 -24.95
N GLU A 121 13.59 -17.24 -25.72
CA GLU A 121 14.95 -17.81 -25.76
C GLU A 121 16.06 -16.80 -26.06
N ASN A 122 15.70 -15.64 -26.64
CA ASN A 122 16.62 -14.54 -26.93
C ASN A 122 16.57 -13.42 -25.85
N SER A 123 15.99 -13.70 -24.68
CA SER A 123 15.82 -12.73 -23.58
C SER A 123 15.01 -11.49 -23.96
N GLN A 124 14.10 -11.60 -24.92
CA GLN A 124 13.22 -10.50 -25.31
C GLN A 124 11.86 -10.64 -24.62
N PRO A 125 11.27 -9.55 -24.10
CA PRO A 125 9.95 -9.57 -23.45
C PRO A 125 8.85 -10.08 -24.39
N VAL A 126 7.99 -10.96 -23.89
CA VAL A 126 6.90 -11.60 -24.65
C VAL A 126 5.55 -11.09 -24.13
N GLY A 127 5.19 -9.92 -24.51
CA GLY A 127 3.93 -9.29 -24.15
C GLY A 127 3.84 -8.85 -22.67
N SER A 128 2.69 -8.31 -22.31
CA SER A 128 2.35 -7.96 -20.93
C SER A 128 1.74 -9.14 -20.18
N CYS A 129 1.62 -9.03 -18.85
CA CYS A 129 0.89 -10.01 -18.04
C CYS A 129 -0.52 -10.28 -18.58
N VAL A 130 -1.27 -9.23 -18.92
CA VAL A 130 -2.62 -9.37 -19.50
C VAL A 130 -2.60 -10.08 -20.85
N ALA A 131 -1.66 -9.76 -21.74
CA ALA A 131 -1.54 -10.41 -23.03
C ALA A 131 -1.22 -11.91 -22.93
N ARG A 132 -0.59 -12.33 -21.83
CA ARG A 132 -0.31 -13.73 -21.49
C ARG A 132 -1.43 -14.43 -20.73
N GLY A 133 -2.56 -13.75 -20.53
CA GLY A 133 -3.69 -14.26 -19.77
C GLY A 133 -3.62 -14.01 -18.27
N GLY A 134 -2.74 -13.13 -17.83
CA GLY A 134 -2.67 -12.69 -16.42
C GLY A 134 -3.86 -11.82 -16.00
N ALA A 135 -4.00 -11.58 -14.72
CA ALA A 135 -5.18 -11.00 -14.10
C ALA A 135 -4.98 -9.55 -13.59
N THR A 136 -3.96 -8.82 -14.06
CA THR A 136 -3.69 -7.44 -13.61
C THR A 136 -4.76 -6.42 -13.98
N ASN A 137 -5.72 -6.79 -14.85
CA ASN A 137 -6.92 -6.01 -15.16
C ASN A 137 -8.21 -6.76 -14.82
N GLY A 138 -8.12 -7.83 -14.06
CA GLY A 138 -9.28 -8.57 -13.58
C GLY A 138 -10.05 -7.83 -12.47
N PRO A 139 -11.24 -8.31 -12.10
CA PRO A 139 -12.10 -7.64 -11.11
C PRO A 139 -11.41 -7.37 -9.76
N ALA A 140 -10.58 -8.29 -9.28
CA ALA A 140 -9.84 -8.12 -8.02
C ALA A 140 -8.80 -7.00 -8.11
N ALA A 141 -8.06 -6.90 -9.22
CA ALA A 141 -7.09 -5.85 -9.44
C ALA A 141 -7.77 -4.48 -9.59
N VAL A 142 -8.89 -4.41 -10.32
CA VAL A 142 -9.68 -3.19 -10.45
C VAL A 142 -10.20 -2.74 -9.08
N TYR A 143 -10.71 -3.68 -8.28
CA TYR A 143 -11.17 -3.38 -6.92
C TYR A 143 -10.04 -2.82 -6.04
N ALA A 144 -8.88 -3.47 -6.02
CA ALA A 144 -7.73 -3.04 -5.22
C ALA A 144 -7.25 -1.63 -5.60
N VAL A 145 -7.13 -1.35 -6.90
CA VAL A 145 -6.72 -0.01 -7.38
C VAL A 145 -7.78 1.04 -7.06
N THR A 146 -9.06 0.70 -7.20
CA THR A 146 -10.16 1.60 -6.84
C THR A 146 -10.10 1.96 -5.36
N LYS A 147 -9.93 0.96 -4.47
CA LYS A 147 -9.77 1.19 -3.03
C LYS A 147 -8.55 2.03 -2.69
N ALA A 148 -7.42 1.80 -3.34
CA ALA A 148 -6.22 2.61 -3.14
C ALA A 148 -6.45 4.08 -3.49
N ILE A 149 -7.14 4.36 -4.59
CA ILE A 149 -7.50 5.73 -5.00
C ILE A 149 -8.49 6.35 -4.00
N GLU A 150 -9.53 5.64 -3.61
CA GLU A 150 -10.51 6.10 -2.62
C GLU A 150 -9.84 6.48 -1.30
N TRP A 151 -8.93 5.65 -0.80
CA TRP A 151 -8.24 5.92 0.46
C TRP A 151 -7.26 7.08 0.37
N LEU A 152 -6.60 7.23 -0.79
CA LEU A 152 -5.75 8.38 -1.06
C LEU A 152 -6.55 9.69 -1.03
N GLU A 153 -7.74 9.68 -1.63
CA GLU A 153 -8.61 10.86 -1.70
C GLU A 153 -9.32 11.19 -0.39
N LYS A 154 -9.76 10.15 0.35
CA LYS A 154 -10.58 10.33 1.55
C LYS A 154 -9.77 10.52 2.84
N TYR A 155 -8.65 9.81 2.96
CA TYR A 155 -7.98 9.64 4.25
C TYR A 155 -6.55 10.17 4.28
N SER A 156 -5.99 10.59 3.15
CA SER A 156 -4.64 11.14 3.06
C SER A 156 -4.65 12.66 2.89
N PRO A 157 -3.55 13.35 3.23
CA PRO A 157 -3.41 14.78 2.93
C PRO A 157 -3.73 15.07 1.45
N PRO A 158 -4.44 16.15 1.10
CA PRO A 158 -4.81 16.44 -0.28
C PRO A 158 -3.63 16.52 -1.26
N ALA A 159 -2.46 16.90 -0.77
CA ALA A 159 -1.24 16.94 -1.58
C ALA A 159 -0.69 15.55 -1.94
N ALA A 160 -1.09 14.50 -1.23
CA ALA A 160 -0.57 13.13 -1.39
C ALA A 160 -0.75 12.57 -2.81
N ALA A 161 -1.85 12.90 -3.47
CA ALA A 161 -2.11 12.50 -4.86
C ALA A 161 -1.07 13.04 -5.86
N GLY A 162 -0.39 14.13 -5.52
CA GLY A 162 0.69 14.74 -6.31
C GLY A 162 2.10 14.40 -5.84
N MET A 163 2.26 13.54 -4.84
CA MET A 163 3.55 13.18 -4.24
C MET A 163 4.13 11.89 -4.81
N THR A 164 5.45 11.85 -4.89
CA THR A 164 6.24 10.63 -5.11
C THR A 164 6.50 9.91 -3.79
N PHE A 165 7.08 8.71 -3.85
CA PHE A 165 7.57 7.97 -2.69
C PHE A 165 8.42 8.85 -1.75
N SER A 166 9.44 9.54 -2.29
CA SER A 166 10.36 10.34 -1.50
C SER A 166 9.72 11.59 -0.87
N GLU A 167 8.67 12.13 -1.50
CA GLU A 167 7.93 13.28 -0.98
C GLU A 167 6.94 12.88 0.11
N ALA A 168 6.33 11.71 -0.02
CA ALA A 168 5.34 11.18 0.92
C ALA A 168 5.95 10.63 2.22
N GLY A 169 7.09 9.96 2.14
CA GLY A 169 7.73 9.28 3.26
C GLY A 169 7.92 10.11 4.52
N PRO A 170 8.39 11.37 4.43
CA PRO A 170 8.56 12.22 5.61
C PRO A 170 7.27 12.78 6.22
N ILE A 171 6.14 12.72 5.52
CA ILE A 171 4.88 13.37 5.97
C ILE A 171 4.39 12.86 7.32
N PRO A 172 4.36 11.54 7.62
CA PRO A 172 3.92 11.08 8.94
C PRO A 172 4.74 11.62 10.11
N ALA A 173 6.01 11.97 9.87
CA ALA A 173 6.87 12.59 10.89
C ALA A 173 6.43 14.01 11.30
N GLN A 174 5.53 14.64 10.55
CA GLN A 174 4.91 15.91 10.92
C GLN A 174 3.92 15.77 12.07
N GLY A 175 3.49 14.54 12.37
CA GLY A 175 2.75 14.22 13.58
C GLY A 175 1.23 14.18 13.42
N ASN A 176 0.68 14.36 12.23
CA ASN A 176 -0.75 14.44 11.96
C ASN A 176 -1.33 13.29 11.09
N VAL A 177 -0.58 12.20 10.94
CA VAL A 177 -1.02 11.00 10.21
C VAL A 177 -1.09 9.81 11.16
N ALA A 178 -2.19 9.06 11.13
CA ALA A 178 -2.43 7.93 12.03
C ALA A 178 -1.63 6.68 11.65
N GLN A 179 -1.62 6.34 10.38
CA GLN A 179 -0.96 5.13 9.87
C GLN A 179 -0.42 5.30 8.45
N GLN A 180 0.50 4.42 8.10
CA GLN A 180 1.09 4.35 6.77
C GLN A 180 1.65 2.95 6.53
N MET A 181 1.49 2.43 5.32
CA MET A 181 2.26 1.29 4.85
C MET A 181 3.34 1.80 3.90
N PHE A 182 4.63 1.55 4.25
CA PHE A 182 5.73 2.19 3.53
C PHE A 182 7.01 1.35 3.55
#